data_33fc3000a500b1210c25df08358c415c
#
_entry.id   33fc3000a500b1210c25df08358c415c
#
_cell.length_a   1.000
_cell.length_b   1.000
_cell.length_c   1.000
_cell.angle_alpha   90.00
_cell.angle_beta   90.00
_cell.angle_gamma   90.00
#
_symmetry.space_group_name_H-M   'P 1'
#
loop_
_entity.id
_entity.type
_entity.pdbx_description
1 polymer ?
#
loop_
_entity_poly.entity_id
_entity_poly.type
_entity_poly.pdbx_seq_one_letter_code
_entity_poly.pdbx_strand_id
1 'polypeptide(L)'
;MDDTKLKQYFGARIKEIRESRGLNQEQLAELVNMESRHISRIETGKSFTTLENISKIAIALGVSIDSLFSFQHKIERENLKEEIKKYLNYADINKLELILKLLKAVFD
;
A
#
# COMPACT_ATOMS: atom_id res chain seq x y z
N MET A 1 -13.03 2.98 7.10
CA MET A 1 -11.63 3.39 6.80
C MET A 1 -11.62 4.84 6.41
N ASP A 2 -10.69 5.62 6.93
CA ASP A 2 -10.62 7.04 6.62
C ASP A 2 -9.86 7.31 5.30
N ASP A 3 -10.00 8.54 4.81
CA ASP A 3 -9.39 8.95 3.54
C ASP A 3 -7.86 8.88 3.56
N THR A 4 -7.25 9.11 4.72
CA THR A 4 -5.79 9.06 4.86
C THR A 4 -5.26 7.67 4.54
N LYS A 5 -5.90 6.64 5.09
CA LYS A 5 -5.54 5.25 4.83
C LYS A 5 -5.73 4.88 3.36
N LEU A 6 -6.85 5.29 2.76
CA LEU A 6 -7.12 5.00 1.35
C LEU A 6 -6.08 5.64 0.44
N LYS A 7 -5.70 6.89 0.72
CA LYS A 7 -4.65 7.57 -0.04
C LYS A 7 -3.31 6.86 0.07
N GLN A 8 -2.98 6.37 1.26
CA GLN A 8 -1.73 5.64 1.49
C GLN A 8 -1.72 4.32 0.71
N TYR A 9 -2.81 3.55 0.73
CA TYR A 9 -2.91 2.31 -0.03
C TYR A 9 -2.84 2.54 -1.53
N PHE A 10 -3.56 3.56 -2.01
CA PHE A 10 -3.53 3.93 -3.43
C PHE A 10 -2.13 4.33 -3.86
N GLY A 11 -1.47 5.20 -3.11
CA GLY A 11 -0.11 5.64 -3.39
C GLY A 11 0.89 4.48 -3.39
N ALA A 12 0.80 3.60 -2.41
CA ALA A 12 1.66 2.41 -2.33
C ALA A 12 1.45 1.49 -3.53
N ARG A 13 0.21 1.37 -4.01
CA ARG A 13 -0.09 0.57 -5.20
C ARG A 13 0.56 1.14 -6.44
N ILE A 14 0.50 2.46 -6.64
CA ILE A 14 1.17 3.13 -7.76
C ILE A 14 2.68 2.87 -7.69
N LYS A 15 3.28 3.04 -6.53
CA LYS A 15 4.71 2.79 -6.34
C LYS A 15 5.08 1.36 -6.69
N GLU A 16 4.30 0.39 -6.22
CA GLU A 16 4.52 -1.03 -6.49
C GLU A 16 4.55 -1.32 -7.98
N ILE A 17 3.53 -0.82 -8.71
CA ILE A 17 3.44 -1.04 -10.15
C ILE A 17 4.56 -0.30 -10.87
N ARG A 18 4.84 0.95 -10.49
CA ARG A 18 5.93 1.74 -11.07
C ARG A 18 7.27 1.01 -10.96
N GLU A 19 7.59 0.54 -9.76
CA GLU A 19 8.84 -0.19 -9.53
C GLU A 19 8.89 -1.50 -10.33
N SER A 20 7.76 -2.19 -10.45
CA SER A 20 7.66 -3.41 -11.26
C SER A 20 7.93 -3.15 -12.74
N ARG A 21 7.72 -1.93 -13.21
CA ARG A 21 8.02 -1.51 -14.59
C ARG A 21 9.42 -0.95 -14.76
N GLY A 22 10.23 -0.95 -13.70
CA GLY A 22 11.59 -0.42 -13.74
C GLY A 22 11.67 1.10 -13.85
N LEU A 23 10.62 1.81 -13.48
CA LEU A 23 10.57 3.27 -13.58
C LEU A 23 10.87 3.91 -12.22
N ASN A 24 11.62 5.01 -12.22
CA ASN A 24 11.72 5.87 -11.05
C ASN A 24 10.63 6.94 -11.09
N GLN A 25 10.53 7.75 -10.03
CA GLN A 25 9.48 8.77 -9.95
C GLN A 25 9.59 9.83 -11.04
N GLU A 26 10.81 10.24 -11.39
CA GLU A 26 11.04 11.23 -12.45
C GLU A 26 10.61 10.70 -13.81
N GLN A 27 10.89 9.44 -14.09
CA GLN A 27 10.51 8.81 -15.34
C GLN A 27 8.99 8.72 -15.47
N LEU A 28 8.30 8.30 -14.43
CA LEU A 28 6.83 8.28 -14.45
C LEU A 28 6.27 9.68 -14.61
N ALA A 29 6.79 10.65 -13.86
CA ALA A 29 6.36 12.05 -13.93
C ALA A 29 6.47 12.59 -15.36
N GLU A 30 7.58 12.31 -16.03
CA GLU A 30 7.79 12.71 -17.42
C GLU A 30 6.76 12.11 -18.37
N LEU A 31 6.48 10.81 -18.20
CA LEU A 31 5.50 10.12 -19.05
C LEU A 31 4.08 10.70 -18.91
N VAL A 32 3.71 11.18 -17.73
CA VAL A 32 2.37 11.70 -17.45
C VAL A 32 2.30 13.23 -17.43
N ASN A 33 3.42 13.90 -17.74
CA ASN A 33 3.52 15.35 -17.74
C ASN A 33 3.13 15.96 -16.38
N MET A 34 3.69 15.40 -15.32
CA MET A 34 3.50 15.88 -13.94
C MET A 34 4.87 16.12 -13.31
N GLU A 35 4.91 16.88 -12.22
CA GLU A 35 6.14 17.05 -11.47
C GLU A 35 6.43 15.80 -10.65
N SER A 36 7.72 15.42 -10.56
CA SER A 36 8.14 14.25 -9.77
C SER A 36 7.77 14.41 -8.29
N ARG A 37 7.78 15.63 -7.80
CA ARG A 37 7.34 15.96 -6.43
C ARG A 37 5.86 15.59 -6.21
N HIS A 38 5.01 15.82 -7.21
CA HIS A 38 3.60 15.43 -7.12
C HIS A 38 3.45 13.92 -7.09
N ILE A 39 4.19 13.20 -7.94
CA ILE A 39 4.22 11.73 -7.92
C ILE A 39 4.64 11.23 -6.54
N SER A 40 5.71 11.79 -5.96
CA SER A 40 6.18 11.42 -4.63
C SER A 40 5.11 11.61 -3.55
N ARG A 41 4.38 12.72 -3.60
CA ARG A 41 3.31 13.00 -2.64
C ARG A 41 2.12 12.05 -2.77
N ILE A 42 1.79 11.66 -3.99
CA ILE A 42 0.74 10.66 -4.25
C ILE A 42 1.18 9.31 -3.69
N GLU A 43 2.39 8.88 -3.97
CA GLU A 43 2.91 7.57 -3.54
C GLU A 43 3.02 7.43 -2.02
N THR A 44 3.25 8.53 -1.31
CA THR A 44 3.31 8.53 0.16
C THR A 44 1.96 8.78 0.83
N GLY A 45 0.90 8.99 0.04
CA GLY A 45 -0.43 9.26 0.57
C GLY A 45 -0.63 10.66 1.11
N LYS A 46 0.33 11.58 0.89
CA LYS A 46 0.23 12.96 1.37
C LYS A 46 -0.74 13.80 0.54
N SER A 47 -0.96 13.43 -0.72
CA SER A 47 -1.92 14.09 -1.57
C SER A 47 -2.57 13.07 -2.51
N PHE A 48 -3.70 13.46 -3.05
CA PHE A 48 -4.36 12.70 -4.10
C PHE A 48 -4.31 13.52 -5.39
N THR A 49 -4.89 13.02 -6.47
CA THR A 49 -4.83 13.71 -7.76
C THR A 49 -6.18 13.61 -8.47
N THR A 50 -6.26 14.20 -9.66
CA THR A 50 -7.47 14.22 -10.46
C THR A 50 -7.69 12.89 -11.17
N LEU A 51 -8.93 12.62 -11.55
CA LEU A 51 -9.26 11.44 -12.35
C LEU A 51 -8.49 11.42 -13.67
N GLU A 52 -8.29 12.59 -14.27
CA GLU A 52 -7.49 12.72 -15.50
C GLU A 52 -6.05 12.24 -15.29
N ASN A 53 -5.43 12.67 -14.21
CA ASN A 53 -4.05 12.23 -13.88
C ASN A 53 -3.99 10.74 -13.55
N ILE A 54 -5.00 10.21 -12.86
CA ILE A 54 -5.11 8.78 -12.58
C ILE A 54 -5.16 7.99 -13.89
N SER A 55 -5.94 8.43 -14.85
CA SER A 55 -6.04 7.82 -16.17
C SER A 55 -4.68 7.82 -16.89
N LYS A 56 -3.97 8.96 -16.86
CA LYS A 56 -2.64 9.08 -17.47
C LYS A 56 -1.63 8.13 -16.81
N ILE A 57 -1.68 8.03 -15.49
CA ILE A 57 -0.79 7.13 -14.73
C ILE A 57 -1.07 5.67 -15.12
N ALA A 58 -2.33 5.28 -15.19
CA ALA A 58 -2.71 3.93 -15.59
C ALA A 58 -2.19 3.59 -16.99
N ILE A 59 -2.35 4.51 -17.95
CA ILE A 59 -1.87 4.33 -19.31
C ILE A 59 -0.34 4.21 -19.33
N ALA A 60 0.36 5.09 -18.63
CA ALA A 60 1.83 5.07 -18.56
C ALA A 60 2.37 3.78 -17.94
N LEU A 61 1.67 3.23 -16.96
CA LEU A 61 2.05 1.98 -16.30
C LEU A 61 1.56 0.74 -17.04
N GLY A 62 0.72 0.90 -18.06
CA GLY A 62 0.20 -0.22 -18.85
C GLY A 62 -0.81 -1.08 -18.10
N VAL A 63 -1.60 -0.47 -17.21
CA VAL A 63 -2.62 -1.16 -16.43
C VAL A 63 -3.97 -0.46 -16.57
N SER A 64 -5.06 -1.15 -16.19
CA SER A 64 -6.39 -0.54 -16.11
C SER A 64 -6.50 0.34 -14.87
N ILE A 65 -7.43 1.30 -14.90
CA ILE A 65 -7.66 2.18 -13.74
C ILE A 65 -8.03 1.37 -12.50
N ASP A 66 -8.86 0.36 -12.64
CA ASP A 66 -9.26 -0.48 -11.51
C ASP A 66 -8.08 -1.23 -10.88
N SER A 67 -7.04 -1.56 -11.65
CA SER A 67 -5.82 -2.16 -11.12
C SER A 67 -5.12 -1.27 -10.10
N LEU A 68 -5.21 0.05 -10.26
CA LEU A 68 -4.62 1.01 -9.31
C LEU A 68 -5.32 0.98 -7.96
N PHE A 69 -6.55 0.48 -7.91
CA PHE A 69 -7.34 0.36 -6.68
C PHE A 69 -7.40 -1.07 -6.14
N SER A 70 -6.59 -1.97 -6.69
CA SER A 70 -6.53 -3.38 -6.26
C SER A 70 -5.63 -3.55 -5.05
N PHE A 71 -6.09 -3.08 -3.89
CA PHE A 71 -5.36 -3.19 -2.63
C PHE A 71 -6.23 -3.74 -1.48
N GLN A 72 -7.35 -4.37 -1.79
CA GLN A 72 -8.24 -4.95 -0.77
C GLN A 72 -7.54 -6.00 0.10
N HIS A 73 -6.68 -6.82 -0.50
CA HIS A 73 -5.91 -7.82 0.26
C HIS A 73 -4.96 -7.18 1.27
N LYS A 74 -4.38 -6.04 0.95
CA LYS A 74 -3.53 -5.30 1.90
C LYS A 74 -4.34 -4.77 3.07
N ILE A 75 -5.55 -4.25 2.81
CA ILE A 75 -6.46 -3.77 3.84
C ILE A 75 -6.83 -4.92 4.78
N GLU A 76 -7.24 -6.05 4.24
CA GLU A 76 -7.61 -7.23 5.02
C GLU A 76 -6.44 -7.73 5.86
N ARG A 77 -5.25 -7.80 5.27
CA ARG A 77 -4.03 -8.22 5.97
C ARG A 77 -3.70 -7.29 7.12
N GLU A 78 -3.76 -5.97 6.91
CA GLU A 78 -3.48 -4.99 7.94
C GLU A 78 -4.51 -5.05 9.07
N ASN A 79 -5.79 -5.24 8.75
CA ASN A 79 -6.85 -5.40 9.74
C ASN A 79 -6.62 -6.64 10.60
N LEU A 80 -6.21 -7.75 10.00
CA LEU A 80 -5.89 -8.99 10.74
C LEU A 80 -4.68 -8.79 11.66
N LYS A 81 -3.66 -8.11 11.18
CA LYS A 81 -2.48 -7.79 12.00
C LYS A 81 -2.85 -6.94 13.21
N GLU A 82 -3.69 -5.92 13.02
CA GLU A 82 -4.14 -5.07 14.12
C GLU A 82 -4.95 -5.85 15.15
N GLU A 83 -5.79 -6.76 14.70
CA GLU A 83 -6.57 -7.65 15.56
C GLU A 83 -5.64 -8.52 16.42
N ILE A 84 -4.64 -9.14 15.80
CA ILE A 84 -3.65 -9.97 16.49
C ILE A 84 -2.86 -9.14 17.51
N LYS A 85 -2.44 -7.93 17.12
CA LYS A 85 -1.71 -7.03 18.03
C LYS A 85 -2.49 -6.70 19.30
N LYS A 86 -3.80 -6.53 19.19
CA LYS A 86 -4.64 -6.27 20.35
C LYS A 86 -4.53 -7.39 21.38
N TYR A 87 -4.60 -8.64 20.94
CA TYR A 87 -4.45 -9.80 21.82
C TYR A 87 -3.05 -9.88 22.43
N LEU A 88 -2.02 -9.59 21.64
CA LEU A 88 -0.63 -9.59 22.13
C LEU A 88 -0.41 -8.55 23.22
N ASN A 89 -1.04 -7.37 23.08
CA ASN A 89 -0.92 -6.30 24.06
C ASN A 89 -1.56 -6.66 25.42
N TYR A 90 -2.54 -7.54 25.43
CA TYR A 90 -3.21 -7.97 26.66
C TYR A 90 -2.61 -9.24 27.26
N ALA A 91 -1.73 -9.92 26.53
CA ALA A 91 -1.16 -11.19 26.98
C ALA A 91 -0.06 -10.96 28.00
N ASP A 92 -0.09 -11.73 29.12
CA ASP A 92 1.02 -11.77 30.07
C ASP A 92 2.16 -12.63 29.52
N ILE A 93 3.27 -12.72 30.26
CA ILE A 93 4.47 -13.43 29.81
C ILE A 93 4.19 -14.91 29.50
N ASN A 94 3.34 -15.55 30.30
CA ASN A 94 3.03 -16.98 30.10
C ASN A 94 2.25 -17.19 28.80
N LYS A 95 1.30 -16.30 28.52
CA LYS A 95 0.54 -16.36 27.27
C LYS A 95 1.39 -16.04 26.05
N LEU A 96 2.30 -15.07 26.20
CA LEU A 96 3.24 -14.74 25.12
C LEU A 96 4.15 -15.91 24.78
N GLU A 97 4.65 -16.63 25.79
CA GLU A 97 5.47 -17.81 25.56
C GLU A 97 4.69 -18.91 24.84
N LEU A 98 3.44 -19.15 25.25
CA LEU A 98 2.58 -20.11 24.58
C LEU A 98 2.28 -19.70 23.13
N ILE A 99 1.97 -18.43 22.92
CA ILE A 99 1.70 -17.90 21.56
C ILE A 99 2.93 -18.10 20.67
N LEU A 100 4.12 -17.79 21.20
CA LEU A 100 5.36 -17.98 20.43
C LEU A 100 5.54 -19.43 20.01
N LYS A 101 5.28 -20.38 20.91
CA LYS A 101 5.36 -21.82 20.58
C LYS A 101 4.38 -22.19 19.48
N LEU A 102 3.14 -21.66 19.55
CA LEU A 102 2.12 -21.93 18.54
C LEU A 102 2.52 -21.32 17.18
N LEU A 103 3.07 -20.12 17.18
CA LEU A 103 3.54 -19.47 15.96
C LEU A 103 4.69 -20.25 15.33
N LYS A 104 5.64 -20.73 16.14
CA LYS A 104 6.73 -21.57 15.63
C LYS A 104 6.21 -22.85 14.99
N ALA A 105 5.19 -23.46 15.59
CA ALA A 105 4.56 -24.65 15.03
C ALA A 105 3.86 -24.38 13.69
N VAL A 106 3.32 -23.18 13.52
CA VAL A 106 2.64 -22.77 12.26
C VAL A 106 3.64 -22.50 11.15
N PHE A 107 4.79 -21.88 11.47
CA PHE A 107 5.77 -21.43 10.46
C PHE A 107 6.93 -22.39 10.23
N ASP A 108 7.18 -23.29 11.16
CA ASP A 108 8.21 -24.32 11.05
C ASP A 108 7.58 -25.67 10.70
#